data_0bf13ebdca4aa74b0edd1090e9129d42
#
_entry.id   0bf13ebdca4aa74b0edd1090e9129d42
#
_cell.length_a   1.000
_cell.length_b   1.000
_cell.length_c   1.000
_cell.angle_alpha   90.00
_cell.angle_beta   90.00
_cell.angle_gamma   90.00
#
_symmetry.space_group_name_H-M   'P 1'
#
loop_
_entity.id
_entity.type
_entity.pdbx_description
1 polymer ?
#
loop_
_entity_poly.entity_id
_entity_poly.type
_entity_poly.pdbx_seq_one_letter_code
_entity_poly.pdbx_strand_id
1 'polypeptide(L)'
;MIETEEWKDIKGYEGYYQVSNLGNIRSLDREIVKKDGTTQIIKGGIVNKILNRDGYYVVSLNMNGENKSKRVNRLVAESFIDNPDNLPEVNHIDFNRINNKVDNLEWCTHKDNVRYSKQAGHYYMLEGRYGELNPNYGNHKLSEFYKNNPEISKINNSRKGKQNGRCIPVRMIKDDV
;
A
#
# COMPACT_ATOMS: atom_id res chain seq x y z
N MET A 1 -17.34 2.47 -20.73
CA MET A 1 -16.16 2.24 -21.58
C MET A 1 -15.35 1.12 -20.92
N ILE A 2 -14.92 0.12 -21.69
CA ILE A 2 -14.06 -0.94 -21.17
C ILE A 2 -12.66 -0.32 -21.06
N GLU A 3 -12.11 -0.29 -19.85
CA GLU A 3 -10.76 0.21 -19.57
C GLU A 3 -9.73 -0.76 -20.18
N THR A 4 -8.94 -0.30 -21.13
CA THR A 4 -7.93 -1.13 -21.79
C THR A 4 -6.73 -1.33 -20.85
N GLU A 5 -6.37 -2.59 -20.62
CA GLU A 5 -5.22 -2.91 -19.78
C GLU A 5 -3.92 -2.81 -20.59
N GLU A 6 -3.04 -1.90 -20.19
CA GLU A 6 -1.71 -1.68 -20.78
C GLU A 6 -0.63 -2.24 -19.87
N TRP A 7 0.43 -2.83 -20.46
CA TRP A 7 1.52 -3.47 -19.75
C TRP A 7 2.85 -2.81 -20.07
N LYS A 8 3.66 -2.51 -19.05
CA LYS A 8 5.03 -2.01 -19.17
C LYS A 8 5.99 -2.85 -18.37
N ASP A 9 7.23 -2.95 -18.83
CA ASP A 9 8.28 -3.65 -18.10
C ASP A 9 8.56 -2.94 -16.76
N ILE A 10 8.78 -3.74 -15.73
CA ILE A 10 9.18 -3.23 -14.42
C ILE A 10 10.66 -2.88 -14.50
N LYS A 11 11.00 -1.62 -14.18
CA LYS A 11 12.37 -1.11 -14.18
C LYS A 11 13.30 -1.98 -13.32
N GLY A 12 14.37 -2.47 -13.94
CA GLY A 12 15.34 -3.39 -13.34
C GLY A 12 14.87 -4.85 -13.29
N TYR A 13 13.75 -5.17 -13.98
CA TYR A 13 13.22 -6.52 -14.17
C TYR A 13 12.76 -6.74 -15.61
N GLU A 14 13.34 -6.01 -16.55
CA GLU A 14 13.02 -6.10 -17.98
C GLU A 14 13.21 -7.55 -18.47
N GLY A 15 12.25 -8.04 -19.23
CA GLY A 15 12.23 -9.43 -19.69
C GLY A 15 11.80 -10.47 -18.63
N TYR A 16 11.59 -10.07 -17.40
CA TYR A 16 11.13 -10.95 -16.30
C TYR A 16 9.72 -10.64 -15.87
N TYR A 17 9.39 -9.36 -15.64
CA TYR A 17 8.10 -8.96 -15.10
C TYR A 17 7.58 -7.68 -15.73
N GLN A 18 6.26 -7.62 -15.86
CA GLN A 18 5.52 -6.42 -16.28
C GLN A 18 4.46 -6.04 -15.26
N VAL A 19 4.17 -4.75 -15.22
CA VAL A 19 3.08 -4.16 -14.44
C VAL A 19 2.07 -3.53 -15.38
N SER A 20 0.78 -3.60 -15.03
CA SER A 20 -0.27 -2.94 -15.81
C SER A 20 -0.70 -1.62 -15.18
N ASN A 21 -1.32 -0.75 -16.00
CA ASN A 21 -2.01 0.48 -15.58
C ASN A 21 -3.14 0.22 -14.57
N LEU A 22 -3.63 -1.02 -14.48
CA LEU A 22 -4.66 -1.46 -13.52
C LEU A 22 -4.08 -2.04 -12.22
N GLY A 23 -2.74 -2.06 -12.07
CA GLY A 23 -2.05 -2.59 -10.89
C GLY A 23 -1.98 -4.11 -10.85
N ASN A 24 -2.02 -4.78 -11.99
CA ASN A 24 -1.72 -6.20 -12.10
C ASN A 24 -0.25 -6.41 -12.42
N ILE A 25 0.29 -7.55 -12.01
CA ILE A 25 1.68 -7.94 -12.26
C ILE A 25 1.68 -9.28 -12.98
N ARG A 26 2.54 -9.40 -14.00
CA ARG A 26 2.77 -10.69 -14.68
C ARG A 26 4.26 -10.96 -14.83
N SER A 27 4.61 -12.23 -14.78
CA SER A 27 5.92 -12.70 -15.23
C SER A 27 5.87 -13.03 -16.72
N LEU A 28 7.01 -12.94 -17.38
CA LEU A 28 7.14 -13.23 -18.80
C LEU A 28 7.68 -14.64 -19.02
N ASP A 29 7.35 -15.22 -20.18
CA ASP A 29 8.00 -16.44 -20.68
C ASP A 29 9.50 -16.15 -20.82
N ARG A 30 10.35 -17.05 -20.32
CA ARG A 30 11.80 -16.91 -20.45
C ARG A 30 12.51 -18.25 -20.45
N GLU A 31 13.62 -18.30 -21.13
CA GLU A 31 14.55 -19.43 -21.06
C GLU A 31 15.52 -19.26 -19.89
N ILE A 32 15.79 -20.34 -19.20
CA ILE A 32 16.85 -20.42 -18.21
C ILE A 32 17.79 -21.57 -18.58
N VAL A 33 19.09 -21.33 -18.46
CA VAL A 33 20.10 -22.38 -18.59
C VAL A 33 20.40 -22.92 -17.20
N LYS A 34 20.18 -24.21 -17.00
CA LYS A 34 20.48 -24.90 -15.75
C LYS A 34 21.99 -25.13 -15.61
N LYS A 35 22.43 -25.48 -14.40
CA LYS A 35 23.84 -25.76 -14.09
C LYS A 35 24.43 -26.92 -14.92
N ASP A 36 23.60 -27.84 -15.37
CA ASP A 36 23.96 -28.98 -16.24
C ASP A 36 24.01 -28.62 -17.72
N GLY A 37 23.81 -27.32 -18.09
CA GLY A 37 23.81 -26.83 -19.47
C GLY A 37 22.48 -27.03 -20.20
N THR A 38 21.49 -27.67 -19.60
CA THR A 38 20.16 -27.85 -20.24
C THR A 38 19.34 -26.56 -20.18
N THR A 39 18.54 -26.31 -21.21
CA THR A 39 17.63 -25.17 -21.27
C THR A 39 16.24 -25.56 -20.80
N GLN A 40 15.62 -24.71 -20.01
CA GLN A 40 14.24 -24.86 -19.57
C GLN A 40 13.45 -23.57 -19.85
N ILE A 41 12.26 -23.71 -20.43
CA ILE A 41 11.34 -22.60 -20.61
C ILE A 41 10.51 -22.47 -19.32
N ILE A 42 10.58 -21.29 -18.71
CA ILE A 42 9.67 -20.88 -17.64
C ILE A 42 8.48 -20.15 -18.27
N LYS A 43 7.29 -20.69 -18.07
CA LYS A 43 6.08 -20.02 -18.53
C LYS A 43 5.73 -18.85 -17.61
N GLY A 44 5.45 -17.71 -18.20
CA GLY A 44 4.95 -16.53 -17.51
C GLY A 44 3.50 -16.67 -17.08
N GLY A 45 3.06 -15.75 -16.25
CA GLY A 45 1.69 -15.70 -15.75
C GLY A 45 1.45 -14.58 -14.76
N ILE A 46 0.21 -14.43 -14.31
CA ILE A 46 -0.16 -13.42 -13.31
C ILE A 46 0.51 -13.74 -11.97
N VAL A 47 1.12 -12.73 -11.37
CA VAL A 47 1.78 -12.81 -10.06
C VAL A 47 0.78 -12.43 -8.98
N ASN A 48 0.63 -13.29 -7.98
CA ASN A 48 -0.27 -13.04 -6.86
C ASN A 48 0.24 -11.87 -6.00
N LYS A 49 -0.67 -10.95 -5.70
CA LYS A 49 -0.45 -9.82 -4.79
C LYS A 49 -0.83 -10.22 -3.37
N ILE A 50 -0.03 -9.84 -2.38
CA ILE A 50 -0.28 -10.10 -0.96
C ILE A 50 -0.50 -8.77 -0.25
N LEU A 51 -1.50 -8.69 0.60
CA LEU A 51 -1.75 -7.52 1.42
C LEU A 51 -0.78 -7.51 2.62
N ASN A 52 0.05 -6.47 2.72
CA ASN A 52 0.97 -6.33 3.84
C ASN A 52 0.25 -5.76 5.10
N ARG A 53 0.98 -5.68 6.22
CA ARG A 53 0.43 -5.17 7.50
C ARG A 53 -0.01 -3.70 7.43
N ASP A 54 0.55 -2.93 6.51
CA ASP A 54 0.22 -1.51 6.31
C ASP A 54 -0.97 -1.30 5.37
N GLY A 55 -1.57 -2.38 4.86
CA GLY A 55 -2.72 -2.35 3.95
C GLY A 55 -2.35 -2.08 2.48
N TYR A 56 -1.09 -2.27 2.07
CA TYR A 56 -0.65 -2.17 0.69
C TYR A 56 -0.52 -3.53 0.02
N TYR A 57 -0.87 -3.63 -1.25
CA TYR A 57 -0.48 -4.77 -2.05
C TYR A 57 1.02 -4.77 -2.31
N VAL A 58 1.65 -5.92 -2.06
CA VAL A 58 3.05 -6.20 -2.36
C VAL A 58 3.15 -7.45 -3.22
N VAL A 59 4.19 -7.50 -4.04
CA VAL A 59 4.58 -8.68 -4.84
C VAL A 59 6.01 -9.05 -4.53
N SER A 60 6.30 -10.32 -4.66
CA SER A 60 7.65 -10.88 -4.51
C SER A 60 8.21 -11.13 -5.90
N LEU A 61 9.24 -10.39 -6.28
CA LEU A 61 9.91 -10.48 -7.59
C LEU A 61 11.26 -11.16 -7.41
N ASN A 62 11.44 -12.27 -8.12
CA ASN A 62 12.70 -13.02 -8.12
C ASN A 62 13.43 -12.82 -9.44
N MET A 63 14.70 -12.42 -9.36
CA MET A 63 15.60 -12.32 -10.50
C MET A 63 17.01 -12.73 -10.06
N ASN A 64 17.64 -13.61 -10.83
CA ASN A 64 19.00 -14.10 -10.57
C ASN A 64 19.21 -14.70 -9.16
N GLY A 65 18.17 -15.34 -8.62
CA GLY A 65 18.20 -15.93 -7.27
C GLY A 65 17.94 -14.93 -6.13
N GLU A 66 17.85 -13.64 -6.42
CA GLU A 66 17.45 -12.63 -5.43
C GLU A 66 15.94 -12.41 -5.45
N ASN A 67 15.34 -12.41 -4.26
CA ASN A 67 13.92 -12.16 -4.09
C ASN A 67 13.71 -10.81 -3.38
N LYS A 68 12.98 -9.89 -4.03
CA LYS A 68 12.69 -8.55 -3.50
C LYS A 68 11.18 -8.31 -3.44
N SER A 69 10.71 -7.90 -2.26
CA SER A 69 9.33 -7.47 -2.09
C SER A 69 9.17 -6.03 -2.55
N LYS A 70 8.19 -5.78 -3.41
CA LYS A 70 7.88 -4.45 -3.98
C LYS A 70 6.40 -4.10 -3.77
N ARG A 71 6.11 -2.84 -3.44
CA ARG A 71 4.73 -2.33 -3.37
C ARG A 71 4.19 -2.11 -4.77
N VAL A 72 2.97 -2.57 -5.03
CA VAL A 72 2.33 -2.49 -6.36
C VAL A 72 2.12 -1.04 -6.80
N ASN A 73 1.63 -0.15 -5.91
CA ASN A 73 1.45 1.27 -6.23
C ASN A 73 2.75 1.92 -6.73
N ARG A 74 3.90 1.57 -6.15
CA ARG A 74 5.18 2.10 -6.60
C ARG A 74 5.57 1.58 -7.98
N LEU A 75 5.37 0.29 -8.24
CA LEU A 75 5.65 -0.29 -9.56
C LEU A 75 4.80 0.36 -10.65
N VAL A 76 3.51 0.61 -10.37
CA VAL A 76 2.63 1.33 -11.31
C VAL A 76 3.12 2.76 -11.52
N ALA A 77 3.36 3.50 -10.44
CA ALA A 77 3.78 4.89 -10.54
C ALA A 77 5.13 5.02 -11.28
N GLU A 78 6.11 4.17 -10.96
CA GLU A 78 7.43 4.17 -11.59
C GLU A 78 7.38 3.83 -13.10
N SER A 79 6.35 3.07 -13.54
CA SER A 79 6.23 2.65 -14.94
C SER A 79 5.32 3.55 -15.78
N PHE A 80 4.35 4.23 -15.17
CA PHE A 80 3.30 4.94 -15.91
C PHE A 80 3.22 6.44 -15.64
N ILE A 81 3.76 6.94 -14.52
CA ILE A 81 3.63 8.33 -14.10
C ILE A 81 5.01 8.99 -14.10
N ASP A 82 5.17 10.02 -14.91
CA ASP A 82 6.42 10.79 -14.94
C ASP A 82 6.69 11.45 -13.58
N ASN A 83 7.95 11.44 -13.16
CA ASN A 83 8.40 12.05 -11.90
C ASN A 83 9.63 12.94 -12.12
N PRO A 84 9.49 14.06 -12.85
CA PRO A 84 10.63 14.91 -13.18
C PRO A 84 11.26 15.56 -11.93
N ASP A 85 10.46 15.80 -10.89
CA ASP A 85 10.90 16.41 -9.63
C ASP A 85 11.47 15.40 -8.62
N ASN A 86 11.55 14.11 -8.98
CA ASN A 86 11.99 13.02 -8.10
C ASN A 86 11.27 12.99 -6.74
N LEU A 87 9.95 13.20 -6.76
CA LEU A 87 9.13 13.18 -5.56
C LEU A 87 9.16 11.80 -4.88
N PRO A 88 9.29 11.72 -3.55
CA PRO A 88 9.64 10.47 -2.86
C PRO A 88 8.47 9.54 -2.60
N GLU A 89 7.21 10.04 -2.58
CA GLU A 89 6.04 9.27 -2.17
C GLU A 89 5.02 9.12 -3.28
N VAL A 90 4.26 8.01 -3.21
CA VAL A 90 3.10 7.76 -4.07
C VAL A 90 1.86 7.81 -3.20
N ASN A 91 0.98 8.77 -3.47
CA ASN A 91 -0.32 8.93 -2.84
C ASN A 91 -1.41 8.18 -3.63
N HIS A 92 -2.44 7.69 -2.90
CA HIS A 92 -3.69 7.20 -3.48
C HIS A 92 -4.73 8.31 -3.36
N ILE A 93 -5.20 8.82 -4.50
CA ILE A 93 -6.12 9.98 -4.58
C ILE A 93 -7.42 9.69 -3.82
N ASP A 94 -7.93 8.47 -3.91
CA ASP A 94 -9.14 8.00 -3.22
C ASP A 94 -8.89 7.50 -1.78
N PHE A 95 -7.65 7.61 -1.27
CA PHE A 95 -7.20 7.07 0.03
C PHE A 95 -7.32 5.55 0.17
N ASN A 96 -7.67 4.83 -0.89
CA ASN A 96 -7.77 3.37 -0.89
C ASN A 96 -6.45 2.72 -1.34
N ARG A 97 -5.66 2.23 -0.38
CA ARG A 97 -4.34 1.62 -0.61
C ARG A 97 -4.34 0.36 -1.49
N ILE A 98 -5.50 -0.23 -1.73
CA ILE A 98 -5.63 -1.40 -2.61
C ILE A 98 -6.04 -1.03 -4.04
N ASN A 99 -6.46 0.22 -4.30
CA ASN A 99 -6.75 0.73 -5.63
C ASN A 99 -5.49 1.27 -6.28
N ASN A 100 -4.75 0.40 -6.97
CA ASN A 100 -3.46 0.72 -7.59
C ASN A 100 -3.57 1.03 -9.09
N LYS A 101 -4.73 1.51 -9.55
CA LYS A 101 -4.88 2.01 -10.92
C LYS A 101 -4.06 3.29 -11.12
N VAL A 102 -3.51 3.49 -12.30
CA VAL A 102 -2.63 4.62 -12.62
C VAL A 102 -3.32 5.97 -12.41
N ASP A 103 -4.60 6.09 -12.75
CA ASP A 103 -5.41 7.30 -12.60
C ASP A 103 -5.72 7.65 -11.13
N ASN A 104 -5.53 6.70 -10.23
CA ASN A 104 -5.68 6.89 -8.78
C ASN A 104 -4.36 7.15 -8.04
N LEU A 105 -3.24 7.24 -8.74
CA LEU A 105 -1.92 7.40 -8.14
C LEU A 105 -1.29 8.72 -8.57
N GLU A 106 -0.59 9.36 -7.64
CA GLU A 106 0.20 10.57 -7.91
C GLU A 106 1.51 10.55 -7.12
N TRP A 107 2.55 11.15 -7.70
CA TRP A 107 3.78 11.43 -6.96
C TRP A 107 3.59 12.67 -6.09
N CYS A 108 4.08 12.63 -4.86
CA CYS A 108 3.96 13.74 -3.93
C CYS A 108 5.16 13.84 -2.98
N THR A 109 5.27 15.01 -2.31
CA THR A 109 6.17 15.16 -1.17
C THR A 109 5.56 14.53 0.08
N HIS A 110 6.38 14.19 1.07
CA HIS A 110 5.89 13.74 2.38
C HIS A 110 4.94 14.78 3.01
N LYS A 111 5.28 16.06 2.90
CA LYS A 111 4.46 17.18 3.44
C LYS A 111 3.06 17.21 2.80
N ASP A 112 2.98 17.04 1.49
CA ASP A 112 1.70 17.06 0.76
C ASP A 112 0.87 15.82 1.11
N ASN A 113 1.47 14.64 1.16
CA ASN A 113 0.81 13.41 1.54
C ASN A 113 0.18 13.51 2.94
N VAL A 114 0.92 14.06 3.91
CA VAL A 114 0.39 14.34 5.25
C VAL A 114 -0.73 15.37 5.21
N ARG A 115 -0.59 16.44 4.41
CA ARG A 115 -1.62 17.48 4.26
C ARG A 115 -2.91 16.91 3.69
N TYR A 116 -2.84 16.09 2.62
CA TYR A 116 -4.00 15.42 2.03
C TYR A 116 -4.70 14.52 3.03
N SER A 117 -3.92 13.70 3.78
CA SER A 117 -4.48 12.83 4.81
C SER A 117 -5.19 13.60 5.93
N LYS A 118 -4.67 14.78 6.31
CA LYS A 118 -5.31 15.68 7.30
C LYS A 118 -6.63 16.25 6.78
N GLN A 119 -6.64 16.79 5.57
CA GLN A 119 -7.81 17.39 4.94
C GLN A 119 -8.95 16.38 4.75
N ALA A 120 -8.61 15.13 4.46
CA ALA A 120 -9.57 14.04 4.31
C ALA A 120 -10.03 13.42 5.64
N GLY A 121 -9.58 13.93 6.79
CA GLY A 121 -9.91 13.39 8.10
C GLY A 121 -9.23 12.05 8.45
N HIS A 122 -8.32 11.57 7.60
CA HIS A 122 -7.58 10.32 7.84
C HIS A 122 -6.37 10.48 8.76
N TYR A 123 -6.03 11.70 9.15
CA TYR A 123 -4.83 12.02 9.93
C TYR A 123 -4.87 11.53 11.38
N TYR A 124 -6.04 11.40 11.97
CA TYR A 124 -6.18 10.91 13.36
C TYR A 124 -5.55 9.53 13.60
N MET A 125 -5.41 8.73 12.55
CA MET A 125 -4.71 7.43 12.64
C MET A 125 -3.18 7.57 12.71
N LEU A 126 -2.61 8.68 12.24
CA LEU A 126 -1.17 8.96 12.28
C LEU A 126 -0.76 9.72 13.53
N GLU A 127 -1.62 10.60 14.07
CA GLU A 127 -1.37 11.29 15.35
C GLU A 127 -1.21 10.31 16.53
N GLY A 128 -1.90 9.17 16.49
CA GLY A 128 -1.72 8.09 17.47
C GLY A 128 -0.35 7.39 17.39
N ARG A 129 0.43 7.58 16.31
CA ARG A 129 1.77 6.99 16.15
C ARG A 129 2.92 8.00 16.31
N TYR A 130 2.70 9.27 16.00
CA TYR A 130 3.74 10.31 15.96
C TYR A 130 3.19 11.60 16.54
N GLY A 131 3.32 11.81 17.84
CA GLY A 131 2.94 13.05 18.48
C GLY A 131 2.37 12.85 19.88
N GLU A 132 1.74 13.89 20.41
CA GLU A 132 1.20 13.94 21.77
C GLU A 132 0.10 12.88 22.06
N LEU A 133 -0.48 12.26 21.02
CA LEU A 133 -1.45 11.18 21.11
C LEU A 133 -0.82 9.77 21.02
N ASN A 134 0.52 9.67 20.91
CA ASN A 134 1.18 8.38 21.01
C ASN A 134 1.01 7.82 22.44
N PRO A 135 0.51 6.56 22.61
CA PRO A 135 0.36 5.95 23.95
C PRO A 135 1.65 5.93 24.78
N ASN A 136 2.81 6.05 24.12
CA ASN A 136 4.13 6.09 24.75
C ASN A 136 4.67 7.52 24.92
N TYR A 137 3.94 8.54 24.46
CA TYR A 137 4.36 9.94 24.56
C TYR A 137 3.49 10.67 25.58
N GLY A 138 3.83 10.57 26.85
CA GLY A 138 3.23 11.34 27.95
C GLY A 138 1.73 11.05 28.16
N ASN A 139 1.43 10.14 29.05
CA ASN A 139 0.11 9.57 29.34
C ASN A 139 -1.04 10.57 29.70
N HIS A 140 -0.80 11.88 29.75
CA HIS A 140 -1.78 12.84 30.25
C HIS A 140 -2.88 13.22 29.25
N LYS A 141 -2.57 13.37 27.97
CA LYS A 141 -3.56 13.84 26.97
C LYS A 141 -4.49 12.73 26.45
N LEU A 142 -4.03 11.47 26.47
CA LEU A 142 -4.86 10.35 26.08
C LEU A 142 -5.99 10.09 27.10
N SER A 143 -5.69 10.29 28.37
CA SER A 143 -6.71 10.15 29.45
C SER A 143 -7.80 11.20 29.32
N GLU A 144 -7.45 12.42 28.90
CA GLU A 144 -8.36 13.53 28.70
C GLU A 144 -9.21 13.34 27.43
N PHE A 145 -8.60 12.87 26.34
CA PHE A 145 -9.30 12.49 25.11
C PHE A 145 -10.34 11.39 25.37
N TYR A 146 -9.99 10.33 26.09
CA TYR A 146 -10.97 9.26 26.43
C TYR A 146 -11.99 9.66 27.45
N LYS A 147 -11.71 10.62 28.34
CA LYS A 147 -12.72 11.23 29.20
C LYS A 147 -13.78 12.00 28.42
N ASN A 148 -13.35 12.71 27.37
CA ASN A 148 -14.22 13.52 26.52
C ASN A 148 -14.92 12.71 25.40
N ASN A 149 -14.50 11.45 25.19
CA ASN A 149 -15.06 10.52 24.17
C ASN A 149 -15.26 9.12 24.77
N PRO A 150 -16.17 8.96 25.73
CA PRO A 150 -16.35 7.71 26.49
C PRO A 150 -16.80 6.52 25.62
N GLU A 151 -17.49 6.77 24.51
CA GLU A 151 -17.91 5.77 23.52
C GLU A 151 -16.69 5.12 22.85
N ILE A 152 -15.65 5.89 22.49
CA ILE A 152 -14.40 5.37 21.90
C ILE A 152 -13.65 4.49 22.89
N SER A 153 -13.64 4.89 24.18
CA SER A 153 -13.03 4.09 25.26
C SER A 153 -13.74 2.74 25.44
N LYS A 154 -15.09 2.71 25.37
CA LYS A 154 -15.87 1.47 25.46
C LYS A 154 -15.61 0.52 24.30
N ILE A 155 -15.51 1.04 23.07
CA ILE A 155 -15.20 0.25 21.87
C ILE A 155 -13.81 -0.38 21.98
N ASN A 156 -12.80 0.33 22.46
CA ASN A 156 -11.45 -0.19 22.62
C ASN A 156 -11.31 -1.21 23.75
N ASN A 157 -12.08 -1.07 24.84
CA ASN A 157 -12.06 -2.00 25.96
C ASN A 157 -12.83 -3.30 25.67
N SER A 158 -13.91 -3.26 24.89
CA SER A 158 -14.64 -4.46 24.45
C SER A 158 -13.82 -5.34 23.51
N ARG A 159 -12.79 -4.79 22.87
CA ARG A 159 -11.87 -5.50 21.96
C ARG A 159 -10.67 -6.13 22.64
N LYS A 160 -10.28 -5.68 23.84
CA LYS A 160 -9.20 -6.31 24.61
C LYS A 160 -9.51 -7.76 25.05
N GLY A 161 -10.77 -8.17 24.99
CA GLY A 161 -11.22 -9.53 25.33
C GLY A 161 -11.38 -10.50 24.14
N LYS A 162 -11.30 -10.02 22.89
CA LYS A 162 -11.46 -10.87 21.69
C LYS A 162 -10.51 -10.45 20.58
N GLN A 163 -9.39 -11.13 20.50
CA GLN A 163 -8.45 -11.21 19.36
C GLN A 163 -7.71 -9.93 18.91
N ASN A 164 -6.38 -10.14 18.73
CA ASN A 164 -5.36 -9.32 18.07
C ASN A 164 -5.88 -8.31 17.04
N GLY A 165 -5.71 -7.06 17.40
CA GLY A 165 -5.72 -5.81 16.69
C GLY A 165 -5.96 -5.78 15.19
N ARG A 166 -7.22 -5.60 14.74
CA ARG A 166 -7.53 -4.95 13.47
C ARG A 166 -8.37 -3.71 13.77
N CYS A 167 -7.83 -2.54 13.44
CA CYS A 167 -8.60 -1.29 13.48
C CYS A 167 -9.69 -1.34 12.42
N ILE A 168 -10.94 -1.05 12.79
CA ILE A 168 -12.04 -0.83 11.84
C ILE A 168 -12.00 0.65 11.41
N PRO A 169 -12.18 0.97 10.12
CA PRO A 169 -12.27 2.35 9.64
C PRO A 169 -13.44 3.10 10.28
N VAL A 170 -13.22 4.35 10.65
CA VAL A 170 -14.19 5.26 11.30
C VAL A 170 -15.48 5.49 10.47
N ARG A 171 -15.51 5.06 9.22
CA ARG A 171 -16.65 5.19 8.31
C ARG A 171 -17.90 4.42 8.75
N MET A 172 -17.77 3.44 9.67
CA MET A 172 -18.91 2.66 10.16
C MET A 172 -19.67 3.29 11.35
N ILE A 173 -19.24 4.47 11.83
CA ILE A 173 -19.84 5.09 13.03
C ILE A 173 -20.82 6.23 12.67
N LYS A 174 -20.93 6.62 11.39
CA LYS A 174 -21.77 7.77 10.96
C LYS A 174 -23.10 7.43 10.31
N ASP A 175 -23.38 6.15 10.04
CA ASP A 175 -24.57 5.76 9.29
C ASP A 175 -25.71 5.15 10.16
N ASP A 176 -25.57 5.20 11.50
CA ASP A 176 -26.63 4.74 12.44
C ASP A 176 -27.03 5.86 13.42
N VAL A 177 -27.50 7.02 12.88
CA VAL A 177 -28.39 7.98 13.63
C VAL A 177 -29.37 8.61 12.66
#